data_63627f4a4237edcb7aaff58cb9a3f7cd
#
_entry.id   63627f4a4237edcb7aaff58cb9a3f7cd
#
_cell.length_a   1.000
_cell.length_b   1.000
_cell.length_c   1.000
_cell.angle_alpha   90.00
_cell.angle_beta   90.00
_cell.angle_gamma   90.00
#
_symmetry.space_group_name_H-M   'P 1'
#
loop_
_entity.id
_entity.type
_entity.pdbx_description
1 polymer ?
#
loop_
_entity_poly.entity_id
_entity_poly.type
_entity_poly.pdbx_seq_one_letter_code
_entity_poly.pdbx_strand_id
1 'polypeptide(L)'
;MSAPFRWTLLYALPCALLVSAGLHAAPLDYKACTDNVLPGSLCAMHAVQASYQAQNPAGETLQLFVRKIPTEGASKGSVWLVAGGPGESGASFYGLLPTLRRSFPGFDLHIPDHRGTGYSSRMCPAEEAAGSPGGMSLVGAEWGSCFKELNAAPARARHFSISNAAQDLRSLISASSDKGPVYVYGVSYGTQLVLRSLQLGALPVQGVILDSLVPPQNDARWDLSQRSHVVNDVGLQVLAQCDMDAACNAMLGEPAQTLFRRVLAKVSQDPVLLAKIPGKNLKQFIGGMLDVPAARVRIPYLLKDLDQGGTTEVVTVSGLLSQAASSLGSYPQSALSIPLVSIISSSENNLRPSLTKADVDREEEALLMTSPLPRILLAGGLPTYVSDRYSGQLVANVPPILVMQGALDPKTPYGGAQAQVAFLRQAGARNVALATIRQAPHFILWTAPACFEQSVHRFVAGQAVQDCALKL
;
A
#
# COMPACT_ATOMS: atom_id res chain seq x y z
N MET A 1 72.45 15.87 51.18
CA MET A 1 71.51 16.76 50.46
C MET A 1 70.38 15.89 49.97
N SER A 2 69.24 15.94 50.69
CA SER A 2 68.05 15.08 50.52
C SER A 2 67.01 15.83 49.69
N ALA A 3 66.56 15.21 48.60
CA ALA A 3 65.44 15.71 47.78
C ALA A 3 64.11 15.08 48.27
N PRO A 4 62.99 15.82 48.30
CA PRO A 4 61.73 15.30 48.79
C PRO A 4 60.94 14.61 47.68
N PHE A 5 60.35 13.46 48.01
CA PHE A 5 59.44 12.66 47.23
C PHE A 5 58.07 13.33 47.23
N ARG A 6 57.52 13.70 46.04
CA ARG A 6 56.15 14.21 45.88
C ARG A 6 55.19 13.06 45.60
N TRP A 7 54.22 12.85 46.44
CA TRP A 7 53.06 11.97 46.23
C TRP A 7 52.04 12.65 45.35
N THR A 8 51.75 12.08 44.20
CA THR A 8 50.63 12.48 43.33
C THR A 8 49.42 11.64 43.70
N LEU A 9 48.39 12.27 44.26
CA LEU A 9 47.09 11.64 44.49
C LEU A 9 46.35 11.53 43.16
N LEU A 10 46.11 10.32 42.71
CA LEU A 10 45.23 9.97 41.60
C LEU A 10 43.77 9.98 42.13
N TYR A 11 43.01 10.97 41.72
CA TYR A 11 41.58 11.00 41.91
C TYR A 11 40.93 10.01 40.88
N ALA A 12 40.39 8.90 41.32
CA ALA A 12 39.52 8.04 40.53
C ALA A 12 38.15 8.68 40.41
N LEU A 13 37.77 9.18 39.23
CA LEU A 13 36.42 9.55 38.92
C LEU A 13 35.55 8.28 38.87
N PRO A 14 34.39 8.24 39.54
CA PRO A 14 33.43 7.16 39.35
C PRO A 14 32.79 7.29 37.97
N CYS A 15 32.98 6.26 37.12
CA CYS A 15 32.27 6.09 35.85
C CYS A 15 30.81 5.81 36.19
N ALA A 16 29.95 6.81 36.12
CA ALA A 16 28.52 6.65 36.22
C ALA A 16 28.03 5.89 34.96
N LEU A 17 27.73 4.61 35.10
CA LEU A 17 27.01 3.83 34.11
C LEU A 17 25.61 4.47 33.95
N LEU A 18 25.44 5.28 32.92
CA LEU A 18 24.15 5.68 32.43
C LEU A 18 23.45 4.41 31.88
N VAL A 19 22.69 3.74 32.75
CA VAL A 19 21.70 2.75 32.33
C VAL A 19 20.65 3.54 31.55
N SER A 20 20.75 3.50 30.24
CA SER A 20 19.66 3.95 29.37
C SER A 20 18.46 3.05 29.66
N ALA A 21 17.52 3.53 30.48
CA ALA A 21 16.22 2.93 30.62
C ALA A 21 15.57 2.94 29.24
N GLY A 22 15.58 1.82 28.55
CA GLY A 22 14.80 1.63 27.33
C GLY A 22 13.36 1.99 27.66
N LEU A 23 12.83 3.01 27.05
CA LEU A 23 11.41 3.34 27.08
C LEU A 23 10.68 2.14 26.50
N HIS A 24 10.26 1.21 27.35
CA HIS A 24 9.33 0.16 26.96
C HIS A 24 8.03 0.86 26.58
N ALA A 25 7.55 0.62 25.36
CA ALA A 25 6.25 1.10 24.94
C ALA A 25 5.19 0.63 25.96
N ALA A 26 4.30 1.55 26.39
CA ALA A 26 3.20 1.17 27.26
C ALA A 26 2.36 0.08 26.59
N PRO A 27 1.90 -0.95 27.33
CA PRO A 27 1.05 -1.99 26.78
C PRO A 27 -0.20 -1.42 26.10
N LEU A 28 -0.66 -2.06 25.01
CA LEU A 28 -1.91 -1.70 24.35
C LEU A 28 -3.10 -1.98 25.28
N ASP A 29 -3.79 -0.91 25.69
CA ASP A 29 -5.00 -1.00 26.53
C ASP A 29 -6.23 -1.18 25.65
N TYR A 30 -6.55 -2.41 25.32
CA TYR A 30 -7.69 -2.77 24.51
C TYR A 30 -9.00 -2.71 25.29
N LYS A 31 -9.99 -1.97 24.78
CA LYS A 31 -11.37 -1.87 25.27
C LYS A 31 -12.35 -2.24 24.19
N ALA A 32 -13.58 -2.58 24.54
CA ALA A 32 -14.64 -2.74 23.54
C ALA A 32 -14.73 -1.47 22.67
N CYS A 33 -14.77 -1.65 21.35
CA CYS A 33 -14.91 -0.50 20.45
C CYS A 33 -16.25 0.18 20.68
N THR A 34 -16.24 1.51 20.64
CA THR A 34 -17.46 2.32 20.85
C THR A 34 -18.27 2.50 19.58
N ASP A 35 -17.68 2.22 18.41
CA ASP A 35 -18.39 2.18 17.14
C ASP A 35 -19.05 0.80 16.94
N ASN A 36 -20.14 0.76 16.17
CA ASN A 36 -20.85 -0.49 15.83
C ASN A 36 -20.35 -1.09 14.49
N VAL A 37 -19.13 -0.77 14.06
CA VAL A 37 -18.59 -1.18 12.77
C VAL A 37 -18.35 -2.69 12.72
N LEU A 38 -17.70 -3.23 13.75
CA LEU A 38 -17.40 -4.66 13.87
C LEU A 38 -17.71 -5.12 15.30
N PRO A 39 -18.91 -5.67 15.55
CA PRO A 39 -19.30 -6.15 16.87
C PRO A 39 -18.29 -7.17 17.45
N GLY A 40 -18.00 -7.07 18.73
CA GLY A 40 -17.04 -7.94 19.42
C GLY A 40 -15.57 -7.59 19.20
N SER A 41 -15.26 -6.56 18.41
CA SER A 41 -13.90 -6.06 18.27
C SER A 41 -13.47 -5.22 19.48
N LEU A 42 -12.15 -5.15 19.69
CA LEU A 42 -11.51 -4.35 20.71
C LEU A 42 -10.69 -3.23 20.04
N CYS A 43 -10.66 -2.06 20.65
CA CYS A 43 -9.96 -0.89 20.16
C CYS A 43 -8.95 -0.37 21.17
N ALA A 44 -7.81 0.10 20.71
CA ALA A 44 -6.82 0.78 21.52
C ALA A 44 -6.33 2.04 20.79
N MET A 45 -5.96 3.06 21.57
CA MET A 45 -5.18 4.21 21.12
C MET A 45 -3.77 4.08 21.69
N HIS A 46 -2.76 4.30 20.87
CA HIS A 46 -1.36 4.22 21.26
C HIS A 46 -0.61 5.49 20.91
N ALA A 47 -0.05 6.15 21.91
CA ALA A 47 0.74 7.36 21.70
C ALA A 47 2.15 7.01 21.20
N VAL A 48 2.57 7.63 20.11
CA VAL A 48 3.89 7.49 19.51
C VAL A 48 4.54 8.87 19.30
N GLN A 49 5.85 8.91 19.14
CA GLN A 49 6.53 10.15 18.78
C GLN A 49 6.15 10.58 17.35
N ALA A 50 5.90 11.87 17.15
CA ALA A 50 5.68 12.41 15.81
C ALA A 50 6.89 12.16 14.90
N SER A 51 8.11 12.26 15.44
CA SER A 51 9.36 11.92 14.77
C SER A 51 10.26 11.09 15.68
N TYR A 52 10.79 9.97 15.17
CA TYR A 52 11.80 9.16 15.84
C TYR A 52 13.23 9.61 15.52
N GLN A 53 13.41 10.65 14.72
CA GLN A 53 14.73 11.25 14.48
C GLN A 53 15.08 12.21 15.62
N ALA A 54 16.39 12.39 15.87
CA ALA A 54 16.94 13.17 16.99
C ALA A 54 16.48 14.65 17.07
N GLN A 55 15.72 15.11 16.11
CA GLN A 55 15.19 16.48 16.00
C GLN A 55 13.68 16.55 16.25
N ASN A 56 13.19 15.91 17.31
CA ASN A 56 11.85 16.19 17.84
C ASN A 56 11.98 17.07 19.10
N PRO A 57 12.27 18.37 18.95
CA PRO A 57 12.61 19.24 20.08
C PRO A 57 11.43 19.52 21.01
N ALA A 58 10.20 19.28 20.55
CA ALA A 58 8.98 19.59 21.31
C ALA A 58 8.33 18.35 21.97
N GLY A 59 8.86 17.15 21.75
CA GLY A 59 8.19 15.92 22.25
C GLY A 59 6.79 15.71 21.68
N GLU A 60 6.52 16.22 20.47
CA GLU A 60 5.23 16.07 19.82
C GLU A 60 4.90 14.59 19.63
N THR A 61 3.66 14.23 19.94
CA THR A 61 3.15 12.85 19.83
C THR A 61 2.00 12.77 18.84
N LEU A 62 1.86 11.61 18.21
CA LEU A 62 0.70 11.22 17.43
C LEU A 62 -0.03 10.06 18.11
N GLN A 63 -1.32 9.95 17.84
CA GLN A 63 -2.14 8.84 18.32
C GLN A 63 -2.35 7.84 17.19
N LEU A 64 -2.12 6.57 17.46
CA LEU A 64 -2.39 5.47 16.55
C LEU A 64 -3.60 4.68 17.03
N PHE A 65 -4.53 4.45 16.14
CA PHE A 65 -5.67 3.58 16.38
C PHE A 65 -5.33 2.15 15.96
N VAL A 66 -5.71 1.18 16.80
CA VAL A 66 -5.61 -0.25 16.48
C VAL A 66 -6.91 -0.93 16.83
N ARG A 67 -7.48 -1.66 15.87
CA ARG A 67 -8.58 -2.57 16.10
C ARG A 67 -8.07 -4.01 16.19
N LYS A 68 -8.44 -4.69 17.25
CA LYS A 68 -8.19 -6.12 17.45
C LYS A 68 -9.49 -6.88 17.22
N ILE A 69 -9.42 -7.89 16.38
CA ILE A 69 -10.50 -8.86 16.19
C ILE A 69 -10.05 -10.14 16.90
N PRO A 70 -10.54 -10.43 18.11
CA PRO A 70 -10.16 -11.63 18.84
C PRO A 70 -10.58 -12.90 18.09
N THR A 71 -9.79 -13.97 18.21
CA THR A 71 -10.23 -15.29 17.78
C THR A 71 -11.24 -15.88 18.77
N GLU A 72 -12.04 -16.84 18.33
CA GLU A 72 -12.85 -17.62 19.23
C GLU A 72 -11.97 -18.58 20.06
N GLY A 73 -12.14 -18.58 21.37
CA GLY A 73 -11.35 -19.40 22.30
C GLY A 73 -9.92 -18.89 22.54
N ALA A 74 -9.02 -19.81 22.87
CA ALA A 74 -7.62 -19.45 23.17
C ALA A 74 -6.86 -19.08 21.89
N SER A 75 -6.23 -17.91 21.89
CA SER A 75 -5.41 -17.46 20.77
C SER A 75 -4.14 -18.29 20.63
N LYS A 76 -3.81 -18.66 19.40
CA LYS A 76 -2.53 -19.30 19.04
C LYS A 76 -1.40 -18.30 18.84
N GLY A 77 -1.72 -17.03 18.60
CA GLY A 77 -0.79 -15.97 18.28
C GLY A 77 -1.50 -14.79 17.61
N SER A 78 -0.77 -13.92 16.96
CA SER A 78 -1.34 -12.71 16.35
C SER A 78 -0.86 -12.46 14.93
N VAL A 79 -1.70 -11.76 14.16
CA VAL A 79 -1.40 -11.27 12.83
C VAL A 79 -1.65 -9.78 12.77
N TRP A 80 -0.64 -9.01 12.38
CA TRP A 80 -0.70 -7.57 12.18
C TRP A 80 -0.92 -7.25 10.71
N LEU A 81 -2.02 -6.57 10.39
CA LEU A 81 -2.47 -6.30 9.04
C LEU A 81 -2.19 -4.85 8.66
N VAL A 82 -1.24 -4.61 7.76
CA VAL A 82 -0.79 -3.28 7.33
C VAL A 82 -1.39 -2.94 5.97
N ALA A 83 -2.25 -1.91 5.95
CA ALA A 83 -2.95 -1.46 4.76
C ALA A 83 -2.03 -0.80 3.73
N GLY A 84 -2.53 -0.67 2.51
CA GLY A 84 -1.86 -0.09 1.36
C GLY A 84 -2.05 1.41 1.19
N GLY A 85 -2.11 1.85 -0.04
CA GLY A 85 -2.27 3.24 -0.46
C GLY A 85 -0.98 3.80 -1.09
N PRO A 86 -0.19 4.63 -0.40
CA PRO A 86 -0.32 5.11 0.99
C PRO A 86 -1.64 5.85 1.24
N GLY A 87 -2.07 5.94 2.46
CA GLY A 87 -3.27 6.70 2.83
C GLY A 87 -4.54 5.88 3.05
N GLU A 88 -4.51 4.57 2.82
CA GLU A 88 -5.60 3.66 3.18
C GLU A 88 -5.53 3.30 4.67
N SER A 89 -6.69 3.29 5.33
CA SER A 89 -6.80 2.81 6.71
C SER A 89 -6.92 1.29 6.79
N GLY A 90 -6.77 0.75 7.99
CA GLY A 90 -7.02 -0.67 8.26
C GLY A 90 -8.45 -1.13 7.94
N ALA A 91 -9.38 -0.19 7.78
CA ALA A 91 -10.75 -0.53 7.39
C ALA A 91 -10.87 -1.20 6.01
N SER A 92 -9.85 -1.06 5.14
CA SER A 92 -9.78 -1.79 3.87
C SER A 92 -9.80 -3.33 4.05
N PHE A 93 -9.50 -3.83 5.24
CA PHE A 93 -9.57 -5.26 5.56
C PHE A 93 -10.91 -5.72 6.11
N TYR A 94 -11.80 -4.82 6.55
CA TYR A 94 -13.00 -5.22 7.27
C TYR A 94 -13.97 -6.07 6.43
N GLY A 95 -14.14 -5.74 5.16
CA GLY A 95 -14.91 -6.57 4.22
C GLY A 95 -14.24 -7.92 3.91
N LEU A 96 -12.95 -8.07 4.20
CA LEU A 96 -12.15 -9.27 3.90
C LEU A 96 -11.93 -10.18 5.11
N LEU A 97 -12.49 -9.83 6.28
CA LEU A 97 -12.36 -10.60 7.51
C LEU A 97 -12.75 -12.09 7.37
N PRO A 98 -13.80 -12.47 6.62
CA PRO A 98 -14.12 -13.89 6.44
C PRO A 98 -12.95 -14.68 5.81
N THR A 99 -12.27 -14.12 4.81
CA THR A 99 -11.08 -14.75 4.19
C THR A 99 -9.90 -14.76 5.14
N LEU A 100 -9.64 -13.64 5.84
CA LEU A 100 -8.56 -13.55 6.83
C LEU A 100 -8.73 -14.55 7.97
N ARG A 101 -9.96 -14.76 8.46
CA ARG A 101 -10.27 -15.74 9.48
C ARG A 101 -10.00 -17.18 9.04
N ARG A 102 -10.35 -17.52 7.79
CA ARG A 102 -10.02 -18.83 7.23
C ARG A 102 -8.52 -18.99 7.02
N SER A 103 -7.82 -17.92 6.61
CA SER A 103 -6.37 -17.95 6.36
C SER A 103 -5.54 -18.08 7.64
N PHE A 104 -6.02 -17.52 8.76
CA PHE A 104 -5.34 -17.52 10.06
C PHE A 104 -6.23 -18.09 11.18
N PRO A 105 -6.59 -19.38 11.10
CA PRO A 105 -7.50 -19.98 12.08
C PRO A 105 -6.89 -20.06 13.48
N GLY A 106 -7.54 -19.42 14.43
CA GLY A 106 -7.11 -19.37 15.83
C GLY A 106 -6.11 -18.26 16.15
N PHE A 107 -5.87 -17.30 15.23
CA PHE A 107 -5.05 -16.12 15.50
C PHE A 107 -5.92 -14.90 15.79
N ASP A 108 -5.44 -14.02 16.67
CA ASP A 108 -5.97 -12.68 16.82
C ASP A 108 -5.51 -11.81 15.64
N LEU A 109 -6.40 -10.98 15.10
CA LEU A 109 -6.06 -10.07 14.02
C LEU A 109 -5.96 -8.65 14.57
N HIS A 110 -4.80 -8.01 14.39
CA HIS A 110 -4.56 -6.62 14.75
C HIS A 110 -4.54 -5.77 13.47
N ILE A 111 -5.38 -4.77 13.43
CA ILE A 111 -5.60 -3.91 12.27
C ILE A 111 -5.32 -2.47 12.67
N PRO A 112 -4.07 -2.01 12.57
CA PRO A 112 -3.73 -0.62 12.82
C PRO A 112 -4.14 0.27 11.67
N ASP A 113 -4.61 1.47 12.00
CA ASP A 113 -4.57 2.60 11.09
C ASP A 113 -3.17 3.21 11.22
N HIS A 114 -2.35 3.14 10.17
CA HIS A 114 -1.03 3.76 10.23
C HIS A 114 -1.16 5.30 10.31
N ARG A 115 -0.09 5.99 10.79
CA ARG A 115 -0.12 7.46 10.92
C ARG A 115 -0.63 8.13 9.65
N GLY A 116 -1.52 9.08 9.79
CA GLY A 116 -2.15 9.81 8.69
C GLY A 116 -3.40 9.16 8.12
N THR A 117 -3.86 8.01 8.65
CA THR A 117 -5.02 7.28 8.12
C THR A 117 -6.07 6.99 9.18
N GLY A 118 -7.27 6.70 8.75
CA GLY A 118 -8.36 6.26 9.61
C GLY A 118 -8.55 7.11 10.86
N TYR A 119 -8.67 6.46 12.00
CA TYR A 119 -8.80 7.11 13.31
C TYR A 119 -7.45 7.46 13.97
N SER A 120 -6.32 7.15 13.33
CA SER A 120 -5.01 7.66 13.75
C SER A 120 -4.87 9.16 13.44
N SER A 121 -3.90 9.83 14.08
CA SER A 121 -3.64 11.25 13.82
C SER A 121 -3.45 11.53 12.34
N ARG A 122 -4.29 12.44 11.81
CA ARG A 122 -4.36 12.81 10.38
C ARG A 122 -3.38 13.95 10.06
N MET A 123 -3.11 14.14 8.77
CA MET A 123 -2.26 15.25 8.31
C MET A 123 -2.93 16.61 8.45
N CYS A 124 -4.23 16.69 8.12
CA CYS A 124 -5.07 17.87 8.23
C CYS A 124 -6.21 17.57 9.23
N PRO A 125 -5.93 17.58 10.55
CA PRO A 125 -6.84 17.04 11.55
C PRO A 125 -8.18 17.77 11.64
N ALA A 126 -8.26 19.04 11.24
CA ALA A 126 -9.50 19.78 11.22
C ALA A 126 -10.38 19.39 10.03
N GLU A 127 -9.79 19.30 8.84
CA GLU A 127 -10.49 19.03 7.59
C GLU A 127 -10.74 17.51 7.37
N GLU A 128 -9.88 16.67 7.91
CA GLU A 128 -10.04 15.19 7.84
C GLU A 128 -10.76 14.66 9.10
N ALA A 129 -11.49 15.48 9.85
CA ALA A 129 -12.27 15.06 11.00
C ALA A 129 -13.61 14.43 10.57
N ALA A 130 -14.13 13.45 11.33
CA ALA A 130 -15.44 12.86 11.03
C ALA A 130 -16.60 13.87 11.02
N GLY A 131 -16.46 15.00 11.72
CA GLY A 131 -17.45 16.08 11.77
C GLY A 131 -17.24 17.21 10.76
N SER A 132 -16.22 17.12 9.89
CA SER A 132 -16.00 18.11 8.83
C SER A 132 -17.06 17.97 7.69
N PRO A 133 -17.21 18.96 6.79
CA PRO A 133 -18.13 18.89 5.66
C PRO A 133 -17.97 17.66 4.78
N GLY A 134 -16.74 17.20 4.55
CA GLY A 134 -16.41 15.98 3.79
C GLY A 134 -16.31 14.72 4.64
N GLY A 135 -16.55 14.81 5.94
CA GLY A 135 -16.20 13.75 6.87
C GLY A 135 -14.68 13.55 6.90
N MET A 136 -14.22 12.31 6.89
CA MET A 136 -12.78 12.03 6.88
C MET A 136 -12.12 12.18 5.49
N SER A 137 -12.86 12.63 4.47
CA SER A 137 -12.35 12.99 3.13
C SER A 137 -12.36 14.49 2.94
N LEU A 138 -11.39 15.03 2.22
CA LEU A 138 -11.37 16.45 1.88
C LEU A 138 -12.35 16.75 0.74
N VAL A 139 -13.19 17.76 0.89
CA VAL A 139 -14.09 18.26 -0.14
C VAL A 139 -14.06 19.79 -0.26
N GLY A 140 -14.27 20.30 -1.46
CA GLY A 140 -14.45 21.74 -1.70
C GLY A 140 -13.34 22.61 -1.13
N ALA A 141 -13.70 23.54 -0.25
CA ALA A 141 -12.79 24.51 0.37
C ALA A 141 -11.77 23.89 1.35
N GLU A 142 -12.05 22.69 1.88
CA GLU A 142 -11.15 21.99 2.81
C GLU A 142 -9.78 21.71 2.20
N TRP A 143 -9.70 21.52 0.89
CA TRP A 143 -8.42 21.40 0.18
C TRP A 143 -7.54 22.62 0.36
N GLY A 144 -8.11 23.81 0.25
CA GLY A 144 -7.37 25.07 0.39
C GLY A 144 -6.83 25.27 1.81
N SER A 145 -7.64 25.00 2.84
CA SER A 145 -7.22 25.15 4.25
C SER A 145 -6.17 24.11 4.64
N CYS A 146 -6.36 22.85 4.27
CA CYS A 146 -5.38 21.78 4.51
C CYS A 146 -4.03 22.09 3.84
N PHE A 147 -4.02 22.52 2.57
CA PHE A 147 -2.79 22.89 1.86
C PHE A 147 -2.09 24.09 2.51
N LYS A 148 -2.87 25.09 2.94
CA LYS A 148 -2.33 26.25 3.65
C LYS A 148 -1.66 25.85 4.97
N GLU A 149 -2.30 24.98 5.76
CA GLU A 149 -1.75 24.48 7.03
C GLU A 149 -0.44 23.70 6.80
N LEU A 150 -0.44 22.76 5.87
CA LEU A 150 0.74 21.94 5.58
C LEU A 150 1.90 22.77 5.04
N ASN A 151 1.64 23.79 4.22
CA ASN A 151 2.67 24.68 3.69
C ASN A 151 3.16 25.71 4.75
N ALA A 152 2.34 26.03 5.75
CA ALA A 152 2.78 26.86 6.88
C ALA A 152 3.74 26.10 7.81
N ALA A 153 3.67 24.77 7.86
CA ALA A 153 4.53 23.92 8.67
C ALA A 153 5.13 22.75 7.86
N PRO A 154 5.94 23.01 6.81
CA PRO A 154 6.37 21.99 5.85
C PRO A 154 7.20 20.88 6.50
N ALA A 155 7.92 21.15 7.60
CA ALA A 155 8.66 20.15 8.35
C ALA A 155 7.77 19.03 8.91
N ARG A 156 6.48 19.32 9.17
CA ARG A 156 5.49 18.35 9.65
C ARG A 156 5.25 17.21 8.65
N ALA A 157 5.40 17.45 7.35
CA ALA A 157 5.26 16.41 6.34
C ALA A 157 6.20 15.21 6.60
N ARG A 158 7.42 15.47 7.12
CA ARG A 158 8.39 14.42 7.46
C ARG A 158 7.93 13.55 8.63
N HIS A 159 7.06 14.03 9.51
CA HIS A 159 6.50 13.22 10.58
C HIS A 159 5.74 12.00 10.04
N PHE A 160 5.20 12.10 8.84
CA PHE A 160 4.45 11.04 8.18
C PHE A 160 5.30 10.18 7.22
N SER A 161 6.63 10.23 7.32
CA SER A 161 7.53 9.41 6.50
C SER A 161 7.34 7.91 6.73
N ILE A 162 7.71 7.10 5.72
CA ILE A 162 7.64 5.63 5.80
C ILE A 162 8.45 5.11 6.99
N SER A 163 9.61 5.70 7.28
CA SER A 163 10.44 5.27 8.40
C SER A 163 9.80 5.56 9.76
N ASN A 164 9.11 6.68 9.91
CA ASN A 164 8.35 6.94 11.13
C ASN A 164 7.16 5.97 11.27
N ALA A 165 6.42 5.70 10.18
CA ALA A 165 5.34 4.72 10.18
C ALA A 165 5.85 3.29 10.46
N ALA A 166 7.04 2.95 9.98
CA ALA A 166 7.68 1.67 10.27
C ALA A 166 8.09 1.52 11.73
N GLN A 167 8.57 2.60 12.38
CA GLN A 167 8.82 2.61 13.83
C GLN A 167 7.53 2.46 14.63
N ASP A 168 6.43 3.05 14.16
CA ASP A 168 5.10 2.84 14.78
C ASP A 168 4.71 1.38 14.79
N LEU A 169 4.82 0.69 13.65
CA LEU A 169 4.50 -0.73 13.57
C LEU A 169 5.34 -1.54 14.56
N ARG A 170 6.64 -1.23 14.67
CA ARG A 170 7.54 -1.84 15.65
C ARG A 170 7.09 -1.57 17.09
N SER A 171 6.71 -0.34 17.40
CA SER A 171 6.20 0.07 18.70
C SER A 171 4.91 -0.69 19.05
N LEU A 172 3.96 -0.76 18.12
CA LEU A 172 2.69 -1.47 18.30
C LEU A 172 2.89 -2.97 18.56
N ILE A 173 3.74 -3.64 17.77
CA ILE A 173 4.06 -5.07 17.96
C ILE A 173 4.73 -5.29 19.33
N SER A 174 5.64 -4.40 19.72
CA SER A 174 6.33 -4.50 21.03
C SER A 174 5.43 -4.18 22.22
N ALA A 175 4.41 -3.35 22.02
CA ALA A 175 3.40 -3.02 23.03
C ALA A 175 2.29 -4.08 23.18
N SER A 176 2.22 -5.04 22.25
CA SER A 176 1.28 -6.16 22.35
C SER A 176 1.66 -7.10 23.47
N SER A 177 0.67 -7.51 24.27
CA SER A 177 0.81 -8.53 25.30
C SER A 177 0.46 -9.94 24.81
N ASP A 178 0.21 -10.10 23.50
CA ASP A 178 -0.18 -11.39 22.93
C ASP A 178 0.94 -12.42 23.08
N LYS A 179 0.53 -13.66 23.31
CA LYS A 179 1.45 -14.80 23.41
C LYS A 179 1.44 -15.58 22.10
N GLY A 180 2.53 -16.31 21.84
CA GLY A 180 2.66 -17.16 20.66
C GLY A 180 3.30 -16.45 19.45
N PRO A 181 3.29 -17.09 18.27
CA PRO A 181 3.90 -16.56 17.07
C PRO A 181 3.17 -15.31 16.58
N VAL A 182 3.95 -14.34 16.12
CA VAL A 182 3.48 -13.09 15.52
C VAL A 182 3.77 -13.13 14.03
N TYR A 183 2.78 -12.87 13.21
CA TYR A 183 2.94 -12.65 11.77
C TYR A 183 2.59 -11.21 11.41
N VAL A 184 3.24 -10.70 10.35
CA VAL A 184 2.92 -9.39 9.79
C VAL A 184 2.52 -9.59 8.32
N TYR A 185 1.35 -9.08 7.98
CA TYR A 185 0.87 -9.01 6.60
C TYR A 185 0.87 -7.56 6.15
N GLY A 186 1.44 -7.29 4.99
CA GLY A 186 1.37 -5.99 4.32
C GLY A 186 0.91 -6.14 2.88
N VAL A 187 0.10 -5.19 2.41
CA VAL A 187 -0.34 -5.14 1.01
C VAL A 187 0.09 -3.85 0.34
N SER A 188 0.57 -3.93 -0.93
CA SER A 188 0.90 -2.73 -1.70
C SER A 188 1.90 -1.83 -0.96
N TYR A 189 1.61 -0.54 -0.73
CA TYR A 189 2.41 0.34 0.14
C TYR A 189 2.71 -0.29 1.51
N GLY A 190 1.77 -1.06 2.08
CA GLY A 190 2.01 -1.78 3.35
C GLY A 190 3.20 -2.73 3.28
N THR A 191 3.53 -3.29 2.11
CA THR A 191 4.74 -4.10 1.92
C THR A 191 6.02 -3.28 2.07
N GLN A 192 6.02 -2.04 1.57
CA GLN A 192 7.12 -1.09 1.71
C GLN A 192 7.32 -0.68 3.18
N LEU A 193 6.22 -0.42 3.90
CA LEU A 193 6.25 -0.11 5.32
C LEU A 193 6.80 -1.28 6.15
N VAL A 194 6.37 -2.52 5.86
CA VAL A 194 6.86 -3.73 6.54
C VAL A 194 8.34 -3.95 6.24
N LEU A 195 8.78 -3.83 4.98
CA LEU A 195 10.21 -3.93 4.62
C LEU A 195 11.04 -2.85 5.32
N ARG A 196 10.55 -1.61 5.43
CA ARG A 196 11.20 -0.55 6.18
C ARG A 196 11.30 -0.88 7.67
N SER A 197 10.29 -1.53 8.25
CA SER A 197 10.35 -2.00 9.64
C SER A 197 11.48 -2.99 9.87
N LEU A 198 11.76 -3.86 8.90
CA LEU A 198 12.88 -4.81 8.93
C LEU A 198 14.23 -4.12 8.72
N GLN A 199 14.30 -3.06 7.88
CA GLN A 199 15.52 -2.26 7.71
C GLN A 199 15.96 -1.54 8.99
N LEU A 200 15.00 -1.15 9.82
CA LEU A 200 15.24 -0.47 11.10
C LEU A 200 15.78 -1.40 12.20
N GLY A 201 15.88 -2.69 11.93
CA GLY A 201 16.43 -3.70 12.83
C GLY A 201 15.55 -4.94 12.95
N ALA A 202 16.00 -5.93 13.72
CA ALA A 202 15.23 -7.16 13.94
C ALA A 202 13.81 -6.87 14.46
N LEU A 203 12.84 -7.57 13.90
CA LEU A 203 11.45 -7.55 14.33
C LEU A 203 11.12 -8.92 14.92
N PRO A 204 10.54 -8.99 16.15
CA PRO A 204 10.27 -10.27 16.82
C PRO A 204 9.02 -10.93 16.23
N VAL A 205 9.10 -11.36 14.96
CA VAL A 205 8.01 -12.00 14.23
C VAL A 205 8.42 -13.35 13.67
N GLN A 206 7.48 -14.29 13.63
CA GLN A 206 7.65 -15.64 13.10
C GLN A 206 7.73 -15.64 11.57
N GLY A 207 7.06 -14.71 10.92
CA GLY A 207 7.07 -14.59 9.47
C GLY A 207 6.38 -13.33 8.98
N VAL A 208 6.67 -13.00 7.72
CA VAL A 208 6.13 -11.83 7.02
C VAL A 208 5.47 -12.27 5.73
N ILE A 209 4.31 -11.69 5.45
CA ILE A 209 3.50 -11.98 4.27
C ILE A 209 3.33 -10.67 3.50
N LEU A 210 3.82 -10.63 2.28
CA LEU A 210 3.84 -9.45 1.41
C LEU A 210 2.96 -9.73 0.18
N ASP A 211 1.85 -9.04 0.11
CA ASP A 211 0.86 -9.15 -0.96
C ASP A 211 1.03 -7.97 -1.93
N SER A 212 1.21 -8.26 -3.21
CA SER A 212 1.39 -7.23 -4.23
C SER A 212 2.59 -6.33 -3.89
N LEU A 213 3.76 -6.95 -3.90
CA LEU A 213 5.01 -6.41 -3.40
C LEU A 213 5.48 -5.18 -4.17
N VAL A 214 5.74 -4.09 -3.46
CA VAL A 214 6.33 -2.87 -4.02
C VAL A 214 7.74 -3.17 -4.55
N PRO A 215 8.07 -2.71 -5.77
CA PRO A 215 9.40 -2.83 -6.36
C PRO A 215 10.50 -2.14 -5.54
N PRO A 216 11.80 -2.41 -5.85
CA PRO A 216 12.90 -1.66 -5.24
C PRO A 216 12.76 -0.15 -5.47
N GLN A 217 12.86 0.65 -4.39
CA GLN A 217 12.66 2.10 -4.43
C GLN A 217 13.71 2.87 -5.27
N ASN A 218 14.83 2.25 -5.58
CA ASN A 218 15.91 2.83 -6.39
C ASN A 218 15.88 2.39 -7.87
N ASP A 219 14.85 1.67 -8.30
CA ASP A 219 14.70 1.20 -9.67
C ASP A 219 13.70 2.07 -10.44
N ALA A 220 14.22 2.97 -11.27
CA ALA A 220 13.42 3.93 -12.03
C ALA A 220 12.40 3.29 -12.99
N ARG A 221 12.57 2.03 -13.38
CA ARG A 221 11.62 1.33 -14.25
C ARG A 221 10.25 1.13 -13.60
N TRP A 222 10.21 1.04 -12.27
CA TRP A 222 9.03 0.69 -11.50
C TRP A 222 8.51 1.82 -10.62
N ASP A 223 9.11 2.99 -10.72
CA ASP A 223 8.74 4.16 -9.94
C ASP A 223 7.30 4.63 -10.31
N LEU A 224 6.65 5.34 -9.40
CA LEU A 224 5.25 5.73 -9.59
C LEU A 224 5.05 6.67 -10.78
N SER A 225 6.06 7.44 -11.20
CA SER A 225 5.99 8.26 -12.41
C SER A 225 5.90 7.45 -13.71
N GLN A 226 6.27 6.15 -13.66
CA GLN A 226 6.17 5.20 -14.76
C GLN A 226 4.85 4.42 -14.77
N ARG A 227 3.90 4.74 -13.90
CA ARG A 227 2.67 3.97 -13.74
C ARG A 227 1.87 3.79 -15.05
N SER A 228 1.87 4.78 -15.95
CA SER A 228 1.18 4.65 -17.23
C SER A 228 1.84 3.59 -18.13
N HIS A 229 3.17 3.48 -18.12
CA HIS A 229 3.87 2.40 -18.84
C HIS A 229 3.54 1.02 -18.25
N VAL A 230 3.56 0.88 -16.92
CA VAL A 230 3.20 -0.37 -16.24
C VAL A 230 1.77 -0.81 -16.58
N VAL A 231 0.81 0.12 -16.53
CA VAL A 231 -0.60 -0.13 -16.89
C VAL A 231 -0.71 -0.56 -18.35
N ASN A 232 0.00 0.13 -19.25
CA ASN A 232 0.01 -0.23 -20.67
C ASN A 232 0.58 -1.63 -20.91
N ASP A 233 1.72 -1.96 -20.29
CA ASP A 233 2.39 -3.25 -20.50
C ASP A 233 1.51 -4.42 -20.02
N VAL A 234 0.86 -4.27 -18.87
CA VAL A 234 -0.11 -5.27 -18.38
C VAL A 234 -1.34 -5.34 -19.29
N GLY A 235 -1.84 -4.18 -19.74
CA GLY A 235 -2.96 -4.12 -20.67
C GLY A 235 -2.66 -4.79 -22.02
N LEU A 236 -1.46 -4.61 -22.56
CA LEU A 236 -1.02 -5.31 -23.79
C LEU A 236 -0.97 -6.83 -23.61
N GLN A 237 -0.55 -7.32 -22.43
CA GLN A 237 -0.60 -8.75 -22.11
C GLN A 237 -2.04 -9.27 -22.09
N VAL A 238 -2.99 -8.50 -21.53
CA VAL A 238 -4.41 -8.86 -21.50
C VAL A 238 -4.98 -8.90 -22.93
N LEU A 239 -4.66 -7.94 -23.79
CA LEU A 239 -5.08 -7.95 -25.20
C LEU A 239 -4.50 -9.15 -25.97
N ALA A 240 -3.22 -9.45 -25.75
CA ALA A 240 -2.58 -10.61 -26.37
C ALA A 240 -3.21 -11.94 -25.94
N GLN A 241 -3.72 -12.04 -24.72
CA GLN A 241 -4.48 -13.23 -24.28
C GLN A 241 -5.79 -13.39 -25.07
N CYS A 242 -6.49 -12.30 -25.41
CA CYS A 242 -7.66 -12.34 -26.27
C CYS A 242 -7.28 -12.79 -27.70
N ASP A 243 -6.17 -12.28 -28.24
CA ASP A 243 -5.70 -12.68 -29.58
C ASP A 243 -5.34 -14.17 -29.65
N MET A 244 -4.89 -14.77 -28.56
CA MET A 244 -4.58 -16.20 -28.44
C MET A 244 -5.82 -17.08 -28.17
N ASP A 245 -6.88 -16.52 -27.62
CA ASP A 245 -8.14 -17.22 -27.36
C ASP A 245 -8.98 -17.24 -28.64
N ALA A 246 -9.28 -18.43 -29.16
CA ALA A 246 -9.99 -18.59 -30.43
C ALA A 246 -11.37 -17.94 -30.47
N ALA A 247 -12.11 -17.98 -29.35
CA ALA A 247 -13.44 -17.39 -29.25
C ALA A 247 -13.37 -15.86 -29.19
N CYS A 248 -12.44 -15.30 -28.39
CA CYS A 248 -12.22 -13.88 -28.29
C CYS A 248 -11.73 -13.28 -29.62
N ASN A 249 -10.73 -13.89 -30.23
CA ASN A 249 -10.20 -13.47 -31.53
C ASN A 249 -11.29 -13.50 -32.62
N ALA A 250 -12.05 -14.59 -32.73
CA ALA A 250 -13.17 -14.68 -33.69
C ALA A 250 -14.27 -13.62 -33.42
N MET A 251 -14.54 -13.31 -32.15
CA MET A 251 -15.49 -12.27 -31.78
C MET A 251 -15.01 -10.89 -32.25
N LEU A 252 -13.73 -10.56 -32.09
CA LEU A 252 -13.18 -9.27 -32.52
C LEU A 252 -13.03 -9.20 -34.03
N GLY A 253 -12.62 -10.26 -34.70
CA GLY A 253 -12.39 -10.35 -36.14
C GLY A 253 -11.08 -9.71 -36.62
N GLU A 254 -10.27 -9.19 -35.71
CA GLU A 254 -8.96 -8.59 -35.94
C GLU A 254 -8.15 -8.55 -34.62
N PRO A 255 -6.82 -8.28 -34.66
CA PRO A 255 -6.03 -8.16 -33.44
C PRO A 255 -6.57 -7.07 -32.51
N ALA A 256 -6.68 -7.41 -31.21
CA ALA A 256 -7.28 -6.55 -30.19
C ALA A 256 -6.61 -5.15 -30.09
N GLN A 257 -5.30 -5.10 -30.27
CA GLN A 257 -4.58 -3.80 -30.31
C GLN A 257 -4.97 -2.93 -31.52
N THR A 258 -5.21 -3.53 -32.69
CA THR A 258 -5.65 -2.81 -33.90
C THR A 258 -7.03 -2.21 -33.67
N LEU A 259 -7.97 -3.02 -33.17
CA LEU A 259 -9.31 -2.57 -32.80
C LEU A 259 -9.23 -1.43 -31.79
N PHE A 260 -8.40 -1.56 -30.72
CA PHE A 260 -8.30 -0.53 -29.70
C PHE A 260 -7.81 0.81 -30.24
N ARG A 261 -6.79 0.81 -31.12
CA ARG A 261 -6.31 2.05 -31.77
C ARG A 261 -7.42 2.73 -32.57
N ARG A 262 -8.20 1.96 -33.33
CA ARG A 262 -9.34 2.47 -34.10
C ARG A 262 -10.42 3.05 -33.18
N VAL A 263 -10.76 2.36 -32.09
CA VAL A 263 -11.74 2.83 -31.09
C VAL A 263 -11.26 4.11 -30.42
N LEU A 264 -9.97 4.23 -30.05
CA LEU A 264 -9.40 5.47 -29.49
C LEU A 264 -9.57 6.64 -30.46
N ALA A 265 -9.25 6.45 -31.74
CA ALA A 265 -9.42 7.48 -32.77
C ALA A 265 -10.89 7.87 -32.92
N LYS A 266 -11.81 6.90 -32.99
CA LYS A 266 -13.24 7.14 -33.11
C LYS A 266 -13.80 7.92 -31.90
N VAL A 267 -13.51 7.46 -30.67
CA VAL A 267 -13.99 8.11 -29.45
C VAL A 267 -13.44 9.53 -29.32
N SER A 268 -12.17 9.79 -29.72
CA SER A 268 -11.60 11.13 -29.67
C SER A 268 -12.23 12.13 -30.65
N GLN A 269 -12.80 11.64 -31.76
CA GLN A 269 -13.44 12.43 -32.79
C GLN A 269 -14.96 12.60 -32.57
N ASP A 270 -15.57 11.84 -31.65
CA ASP A 270 -16.99 11.89 -31.33
C ASP A 270 -17.22 12.46 -29.93
N PRO A 271 -17.56 13.77 -29.78
CA PRO A 271 -17.79 14.39 -28.48
C PRO A 271 -18.96 13.77 -27.71
N VAL A 272 -19.96 13.21 -28.38
CA VAL A 272 -21.12 12.59 -27.74
C VAL A 272 -20.69 11.26 -27.11
N LEU A 273 -19.94 10.44 -27.85
CA LEU A 273 -19.41 9.19 -27.37
C LEU A 273 -18.39 9.42 -26.24
N LEU A 274 -17.47 10.39 -26.42
CA LEU A 274 -16.48 10.76 -25.41
C LEU A 274 -17.14 11.21 -24.08
N ALA A 275 -18.25 11.93 -24.15
CA ALA A 275 -18.99 12.40 -22.97
C ALA A 275 -19.60 11.23 -22.14
N LYS A 276 -19.76 10.04 -22.73
CA LYS A 276 -20.24 8.82 -22.04
C LYS A 276 -19.10 8.07 -21.33
N ILE A 277 -17.84 8.33 -21.69
CA ILE A 277 -16.69 7.67 -21.05
C ILE A 277 -16.44 8.34 -19.70
N PRO A 278 -16.31 7.58 -18.60
CA PRO A 278 -15.92 8.10 -17.30
C PRO A 278 -14.62 8.93 -17.37
N GLY A 279 -14.64 10.13 -16.78
CA GLY A 279 -13.51 11.05 -16.84
C GLY A 279 -13.17 11.57 -18.24
N LYS A 280 -13.98 11.26 -19.27
CA LYS A 280 -13.71 11.58 -20.69
C LYS A 280 -12.32 11.13 -21.15
N ASN A 281 -11.84 10.03 -20.58
CA ASN A 281 -10.51 9.48 -20.88
C ASN A 281 -10.58 7.94 -21.00
N LEU A 282 -10.71 7.45 -22.25
CA LEU A 282 -10.84 6.02 -22.50
C LEU A 282 -9.59 5.22 -22.09
N LYS A 283 -8.38 5.79 -22.28
CA LYS A 283 -7.12 5.14 -21.92
C LYS A 283 -7.06 4.89 -20.39
N GLN A 284 -7.46 5.88 -19.59
CA GLN A 284 -7.50 5.74 -18.13
C GLN A 284 -8.64 4.84 -17.66
N PHE A 285 -9.81 4.93 -18.30
CA PHE A 285 -10.97 4.08 -17.97
C PHE A 285 -10.62 2.61 -18.14
N ILE A 286 -10.06 2.22 -19.31
CA ILE A 286 -9.64 0.83 -19.55
C ILE A 286 -8.44 0.44 -18.67
N GLY A 287 -7.50 1.37 -18.43
CA GLY A 287 -6.41 1.13 -17.48
C GLY A 287 -6.91 0.78 -16.08
N GLY A 288 -8.00 1.43 -15.61
CA GLY A 288 -8.64 1.12 -14.33
C GLY A 288 -9.34 -0.24 -14.28
N MET A 289 -9.78 -0.77 -15.43
CA MET A 289 -10.42 -2.10 -15.49
C MET A 289 -9.45 -3.23 -15.16
N LEU A 290 -8.14 -3.03 -15.36
CA LEU A 290 -7.13 -4.08 -15.18
C LEU A 290 -7.06 -4.59 -13.72
N ASP A 291 -7.39 -3.76 -12.74
CA ASP A 291 -7.40 -4.11 -11.32
C ASP A 291 -8.58 -5.00 -10.90
N VAL A 292 -9.66 -4.99 -11.67
CA VAL A 292 -10.90 -5.69 -11.32
C VAL A 292 -11.13 -6.85 -12.28
N PRO A 293 -10.93 -8.11 -11.86
CA PRO A 293 -11.02 -9.28 -12.75
C PRO A 293 -12.31 -9.31 -13.58
N ALA A 294 -13.47 -9.06 -12.95
CA ALA A 294 -14.76 -9.04 -13.62
C ALA A 294 -14.89 -7.93 -14.67
N ALA A 295 -14.26 -6.77 -14.46
CA ALA A 295 -14.23 -5.68 -15.44
C ALA A 295 -13.19 -5.97 -16.55
N ARG A 296 -12.04 -6.53 -16.18
CA ARG A 296 -10.94 -6.80 -17.12
C ARG A 296 -11.37 -7.74 -18.25
N VAL A 297 -12.12 -8.81 -17.96
CA VAL A 297 -12.64 -9.74 -18.97
C VAL A 297 -13.63 -9.09 -19.92
N ARG A 298 -14.16 -7.91 -19.59
CA ARG A 298 -15.08 -7.14 -20.45
C ARG A 298 -14.35 -6.24 -21.46
N ILE A 299 -13.01 -6.09 -21.38
CA ILE A 299 -12.26 -5.20 -22.30
C ILE A 299 -12.55 -5.48 -23.77
N PRO A 300 -12.49 -6.73 -24.28
CA PRO A 300 -12.79 -7.01 -25.69
C PRO A 300 -14.22 -6.64 -26.09
N TYR A 301 -15.19 -6.89 -25.22
CA TYR A 301 -16.60 -6.55 -25.45
C TYR A 301 -16.83 -5.02 -25.47
N LEU A 302 -16.19 -4.30 -24.55
CA LEU A 302 -16.20 -2.84 -24.52
C LEU A 302 -15.62 -2.24 -25.80
N LEU A 303 -14.49 -2.75 -26.28
CA LEU A 303 -13.88 -2.27 -27.52
C LEU A 303 -14.82 -2.49 -28.71
N LYS A 304 -15.47 -3.65 -28.80
CA LYS A 304 -16.40 -3.96 -29.87
C LYS A 304 -17.66 -3.09 -29.84
N ASP A 305 -18.24 -2.88 -28.63
CA ASP A 305 -19.42 -2.03 -28.44
C ASP A 305 -19.14 -0.57 -28.86
N LEU A 306 -18.00 -0.03 -28.40
CA LEU A 306 -17.56 1.32 -28.77
C LEU A 306 -17.25 1.46 -30.26
N ASP A 307 -16.68 0.43 -30.89
CA ASP A 307 -16.43 0.41 -32.34
C ASP A 307 -17.75 0.48 -33.14
N GLN A 308 -18.79 -0.10 -32.64
CA GLN A 308 -20.13 -0.03 -33.22
C GLN A 308 -20.89 1.26 -32.83
N GLY A 309 -20.34 2.13 -31.97
CA GLY A 309 -20.97 3.35 -31.47
C GLY A 309 -21.90 3.11 -30.27
N GLY A 310 -21.90 1.89 -29.71
CA GLY A 310 -22.63 1.55 -28.49
C GLY A 310 -21.92 2.04 -27.23
N THR A 311 -22.66 2.07 -26.10
CA THR A 311 -22.15 2.43 -24.76
C THR A 311 -22.68 1.52 -23.66
N THR A 312 -23.29 0.42 -24.03
CA THR A 312 -23.86 -0.57 -23.08
C THR A 312 -22.78 -1.15 -22.18
N GLU A 313 -21.62 -1.48 -22.77
CA GLU A 313 -20.50 -2.02 -22.01
C GLU A 313 -19.84 -0.97 -21.11
N VAL A 314 -19.88 0.32 -21.46
CA VAL A 314 -19.42 1.40 -20.56
C VAL A 314 -20.25 1.39 -19.27
N VAL A 315 -21.57 1.25 -19.37
CA VAL A 315 -22.48 1.18 -18.20
C VAL A 315 -22.21 -0.09 -17.39
N THR A 316 -22.12 -1.24 -18.07
CA THR A 316 -21.83 -2.54 -17.44
C THR A 316 -20.53 -2.49 -16.63
N VAL A 317 -19.44 -2.05 -17.26
CA VAL A 317 -18.12 -1.95 -16.63
C VAL A 317 -18.12 -0.95 -15.48
N SER A 318 -18.76 0.22 -15.65
CA SER A 318 -18.87 1.20 -14.56
C SER A 318 -19.58 0.61 -13.34
N GLY A 319 -20.61 -0.19 -13.55
CA GLY A 319 -21.29 -0.95 -12.47
C GLY A 319 -20.37 -1.93 -11.78
N LEU A 320 -19.58 -2.72 -12.53
CA LEU A 320 -18.62 -3.68 -11.97
C LEU A 320 -17.52 -2.99 -11.15
N LEU A 321 -16.99 -1.86 -11.63
CA LEU A 321 -16.00 -1.08 -10.90
C LEU A 321 -16.57 -0.49 -9.60
N SER A 322 -17.81 0.03 -9.64
CA SER A 322 -18.49 0.54 -8.46
C SER A 322 -18.77 -0.57 -7.43
N GLN A 323 -19.22 -1.75 -7.88
CA GLN A 323 -19.44 -2.90 -7.02
C GLN A 323 -18.12 -3.37 -6.38
N ALA A 324 -17.05 -3.42 -7.14
CA ALA A 324 -15.73 -3.79 -6.65
C ALA A 324 -15.26 -2.82 -5.56
N ALA A 325 -15.38 -1.51 -5.78
CA ALA A 325 -15.04 -0.51 -4.78
C ALA A 325 -15.89 -0.67 -3.49
N SER A 326 -17.21 -0.92 -3.64
CA SER A 326 -18.12 -1.12 -2.51
C SER A 326 -17.83 -2.39 -1.72
N SER A 327 -17.25 -3.43 -2.33
CA SER A 327 -16.94 -4.70 -1.66
C SER A 327 -15.85 -4.59 -0.60
N LEU A 328 -14.99 -3.58 -0.68
CA LEU A 328 -14.00 -3.26 0.35
C LEU A 328 -14.61 -2.55 1.56
N GLY A 329 -15.90 -2.21 1.48
CA GLY A 329 -16.68 -1.59 2.53
C GLY A 329 -16.60 -0.06 2.52
N SER A 330 -17.67 0.54 3.08
CA SER A 330 -17.77 1.99 3.28
C SER A 330 -17.90 2.27 4.77
N TYR A 331 -16.77 2.37 5.44
CA TYR A 331 -16.70 2.72 6.85
C TYR A 331 -16.27 4.17 6.98
N PRO A 332 -16.63 4.90 8.04
CA PRO A 332 -16.20 6.30 8.20
C PRO A 332 -14.69 6.49 8.07
N GLN A 333 -13.91 5.56 8.62
CA GLN A 333 -12.45 5.58 8.56
C GLN A 333 -11.86 5.06 7.24
N SER A 334 -12.68 4.57 6.28
CA SER A 334 -12.19 4.08 4.97
C SER A 334 -11.75 5.21 4.03
N ALA A 335 -12.04 6.47 4.38
CA ALA A 335 -11.66 7.62 3.58
C ALA A 335 -10.15 7.67 3.35
N LEU A 336 -9.74 7.68 2.08
CA LEU A 336 -8.36 7.77 1.68
C LEU A 336 -7.78 9.15 2.05
N SER A 337 -6.65 9.20 2.77
CA SER A 337 -5.94 10.46 3.01
C SER A 337 -5.14 10.86 1.77
N ILE A 338 -5.74 11.68 0.92
CA ILE A 338 -5.08 12.16 -0.30
C ILE A 338 -3.83 13.01 0.00
N PRO A 339 -3.80 13.88 1.02
CA PRO A 339 -2.56 14.57 1.39
C PRO A 339 -1.42 13.60 1.69
N LEU A 340 -1.69 12.52 2.43
CA LEU A 340 -0.70 11.49 2.74
C LEU A 340 -0.24 10.76 1.47
N VAL A 341 -1.18 10.36 0.59
CA VAL A 341 -0.85 9.76 -0.71
C VAL A 341 0.11 10.65 -1.49
N SER A 342 -0.22 11.92 -1.63
CA SER A 342 0.58 12.86 -2.42
C SER A 342 1.97 13.09 -1.83
N ILE A 343 2.06 13.31 -0.52
CA ILE A 343 3.33 13.62 0.15
C ILE A 343 4.28 12.41 0.12
N ILE A 344 3.81 11.21 0.47
CA ILE A 344 4.65 10.01 0.46
C ILE A 344 5.05 9.64 -0.97
N SER A 345 4.09 9.66 -1.90
CA SER A 345 4.37 9.31 -3.29
C SER A 345 5.41 10.25 -3.91
N SER A 346 5.28 11.55 -3.69
CA SER A 346 6.22 12.54 -4.23
C SER A 346 7.58 12.52 -3.53
N SER A 347 7.63 12.18 -2.22
CA SER A 347 8.87 12.23 -1.42
C SER A 347 9.68 10.93 -1.48
N GLU A 348 9.03 9.76 -1.55
CA GLU A 348 9.71 8.47 -1.39
C GLU A 348 9.58 7.53 -2.60
N ASN A 349 8.65 7.80 -3.53
CA ASN A 349 8.35 6.90 -4.65
C ASN A 349 8.31 7.65 -6.01
N ASN A 350 9.01 8.78 -6.11
CA ASN A 350 9.14 9.56 -7.35
C ASN A 350 10.62 9.83 -7.65
N LEU A 351 11.19 9.04 -8.54
CA LEU A 351 12.58 9.21 -9.01
C LEU A 351 12.71 10.19 -10.18
N ARG A 352 11.59 10.76 -10.64
CA ARG A 352 11.54 11.74 -11.74
C ARG A 352 10.88 13.05 -11.30
N PRO A 353 11.40 13.73 -10.24
CA PRO A 353 10.77 14.93 -9.68
C PRO A 353 10.76 16.13 -10.64
N SER A 354 11.58 16.10 -11.69
CA SER A 354 11.63 17.14 -12.74
C SER A 354 10.70 16.88 -13.93
N LEU A 355 9.91 15.79 -13.89
CA LEU A 355 8.95 15.45 -14.95
C LEU A 355 7.96 16.60 -15.12
N THR A 356 7.70 17.00 -16.37
CA THR A 356 6.74 18.04 -16.69
C THR A 356 5.43 17.48 -17.23
N LYS A 357 4.38 18.31 -17.24
CA LYS A 357 3.11 17.91 -17.88
C LYS A 357 3.31 17.54 -19.35
N ALA A 358 4.15 18.30 -20.10
CA ALA A 358 4.43 18.02 -21.49
C ALA A 358 5.14 16.69 -21.71
N ASP A 359 5.98 16.26 -20.75
CA ASP A 359 6.63 14.95 -20.82
C ASP A 359 5.62 13.82 -20.61
N VAL A 360 4.73 13.95 -19.62
CA VAL A 360 3.66 12.98 -19.39
C VAL A 360 2.70 12.91 -20.56
N ASP A 361 2.30 14.06 -21.13
CA ASP A 361 1.42 14.11 -22.30
C ASP A 361 2.04 13.34 -23.48
N ARG A 362 3.33 13.54 -23.75
CA ARG A 362 4.08 12.87 -24.83
C ARG A 362 4.22 11.36 -24.57
N GLU A 363 4.55 10.97 -23.37
CA GLU A 363 4.63 9.55 -22.98
C GLU A 363 3.27 8.86 -23.15
N GLU A 364 2.20 9.47 -22.64
CA GLU A 364 0.85 8.90 -22.70
C GLU A 364 0.24 8.87 -24.12
N GLU A 365 0.71 9.74 -25.04
CA GLU A 365 0.24 9.74 -26.42
C GLU A 365 0.47 8.38 -27.10
N ALA A 366 1.66 7.80 -26.91
CA ALA A 366 2.05 6.52 -27.50
C ALA A 366 1.37 5.30 -26.86
N LEU A 367 0.85 5.42 -25.62
CA LEU A 367 0.26 4.32 -24.85
C LEU A 367 -1.21 4.10 -25.21
N LEU A 368 -1.67 2.84 -25.13
CA LEU A 368 -3.09 2.48 -25.28
C LEU A 368 -3.86 2.61 -23.97
N MET A 369 -3.21 2.34 -22.86
CA MET A 369 -3.79 2.40 -21.52
C MET A 369 -2.89 3.24 -20.63
N THR A 370 -3.48 4.03 -19.75
CA THR A 370 -2.75 4.95 -18.87
C THR A 370 -3.31 4.97 -17.45
N SER A 371 -2.55 5.58 -16.53
CA SER A 371 -2.92 5.82 -15.14
C SER A 371 -3.03 7.32 -14.88
N PRO A 372 -3.92 7.78 -14.00
CA PRO A 372 -3.92 9.18 -13.57
C PRO A 372 -2.71 9.55 -12.69
N LEU A 373 -2.00 8.56 -12.13
CA LEU A 373 -0.99 8.77 -11.10
C LEU A 373 0.18 9.66 -11.52
N PRO A 374 0.81 9.53 -12.72
CA PRO A 374 1.88 10.44 -13.13
C PRO A 374 1.45 11.91 -13.11
N ARG A 375 0.20 12.22 -13.50
CA ARG A 375 -0.36 13.58 -13.45
C ARG A 375 -0.61 14.06 -12.02
N ILE A 376 -1.03 13.15 -11.13
CA ILE A 376 -1.23 13.47 -9.70
C ILE A 376 0.11 13.84 -9.05
N LEU A 377 1.21 13.17 -9.39
CA LEU A 377 2.55 13.53 -8.90
C LEU A 377 2.99 14.92 -9.35
N LEU A 378 2.51 15.40 -10.50
CA LEU A 378 2.79 16.76 -11.02
C LEU A 378 1.91 17.84 -10.39
N ALA A 379 0.79 17.48 -9.75
CA ALA A 379 -0.19 18.45 -9.27
C ALA A 379 0.40 19.47 -8.28
N GLY A 380 1.46 19.10 -7.56
CA GLY A 380 2.22 19.99 -6.68
C GLY A 380 1.38 20.56 -5.54
N GLY A 381 1.90 21.60 -4.88
CA GLY A 381 1.16 22.36 -3.87
C GLY A 381 1.23 21.78 -2.46
N LEU A 382 1.77 20.59 -2.26
CA LEU A 382 2.03 20.00 -0.95
C LEU A 382 3.54 19.94 -0.66
N PRO A 383 3.96 20.10 0.61
CA PRO A 383 5.36 20.00 0.96
C PRO A 383 5.88 18.58 0.75
N THR A 384 7.12 18.48 0.28
CA THR A 384 7.84 17.20 0.18
C THR A 384 9.01 17.18 1.15
N TYR A 385 9.55 15.98 1.39
CA TYR A 385 10.77 15.81 2.17
C TYR A 385 11.73 14.89 1.41
N VAL A 386 13.00 14.98 1.75
CA VAL A 386 14.02 14.06 1.21
C VAL A 386 13.86 12.72 1.91
N SER A 387 13.77 11.64 1.15
CA SER A 387 13.78 10.26 1.68
C SER A 387 15.04 10.01 2.50
N ASP A 388 14.93 9.16 3.49
CA ASP A 388 16.06 8.89 4.38
C ASP A 388 17.02 7.81 3.83
N ARG A 389 18.07 7.54 4.61
CA ARG A 389 19.13 6.59 4.24
C ARG A 389 18.67 5.15 4.01
N TYR A 390 17.46 4.79 4.39
CA TYR A 390 16.91 3.44 4.22
C TYR A 390 16.27 3.21 2.86
N SER A 391 15.92 4.29 2.14
CA SER A 391 15.33 4.21 0.81
C SER A 391 16.26 3.48 -0.16
N GLY A 392 15.77 2.43 -0.81
CA GLY A 392 16.54 1.62 -1.76
C GLY A 392 17.66 0.79 -1.15
N GLN A 393 17.74 0.66 0.18
CA GLN A 393 18.74 -0.15 0.84
C GLN A 393 18.32 -1.61 1.00
N LEU A 394 19.32 -2.50 1.08
CA LEU A 394 19.12 -3.92 1.34
C LEU A 394 18.56 -4.15 2.75
N VAL A 395 17.74 -5.18 2.91
CA VAL A 395 17.21 -5.65 4.18
C VAL A 395 17.89 -6.96 4.57
N ALA A 396 18.77 -6.92 5.57
CA ALA A 396 19.48 -8.09 6.07
C ALA A 396 18.75 -8.74 7.26
N ASN A 397 19.05 -10.01 7.53
CA ASN A 397 18.56 -10.75 8.70
C ASN A 397 17.03 -10.73 8.83
N VAL A 398 16.33 -10.97 7.73
CA VAL A 398 14.86 -11.00 7.69
C VAL A 398 14.32 -12.34 8.21
N PRO A 399 13.12 -12.35 8.82
CA PRO A 399 12.37 -13.57 9.11
C PRO A 399 11.98 -14.29 7.80
N PRO A 400 11.40 -15.48 7.85
CA PRO A 400 10.75 -16.08 6.68
C PRO A 400 9.76 -15.12 6.03
N ILE A 401 9.82 -14.99 4.69
CA ILE A 401 8.96 -14.10 3.90
C ILE A 401 8.18 -14.92 2.88
N LEU A 402 6.85 -14.75 2.86
CA LEU A 402 6.00 -15.13 1.75
C LEU A 402 5.66 -13.89 0.93
N VAL A 403 5.98 -13.91 -0.36
CA VAL A 403 5.50 -12.92 -1.33
C VAL A 403 4.40 -13.57 -2.16
N MET A 404 3.24 -12.92 -2.26
CA MET A 404 2.16 -13.30 -3.18
C MET A 404 2.01 -12.20 -4.22
N GLN A 405 2.15 -12.55 -5.51
CA GLN A 405 2.17 -11.55 -6.56
C GLN A 405 1.30 -11.94 -7.74
N GLY A 406 0.39 -11.05 -8.14
CA GLY A 406 -0.39 -11.18 -9.35
C GLY A 406 0.47 -11.05 -10.60
N ALA A 407 0.33 -12.00 -11.55
CA ALA A 407 1.09 -11.93 -12.81
C ALA A 407 0.63 -10.79 -13.72
N LEU A 408 -0.58 -10.26 -13.50
CA LEU A 408 -1.17 -9.14 -14.24
C LEU A 408 -1.44 -7.94 -13.34
N ASP A 409 -0.55 -7.68 -12.39
CA ASP A 409 -0.67 -6.55 -11.45
C ASP A 409 -0.29 -5.23 -12.15
N PRO A 410 -1.23 -4.28 -12.35
CA PRO A 410 -0.98 -3.01 -13.03
C PRO A 410 -0.49 -1.91 -12.07
N LYS A 411 -0.32 -2.22 -10.77
CA LYS A 411 0.14 -1.27 -9.73
C LYS A 411 1.53 -1.59 -9.21
N THR A 412 1.75 -2.82 -8.78
CA THR A 412 3.06 -3.32 -8.38
C THR A 412 3.43 -4.47 -9.32
N PRO A 413 4.04 -4.17 -10.49
CA PRO A 413 4.14 -5.13 -11.58
C PRO A 413 4.97 -6.35 -11.19
N TYR A 414 4.62 -7.50 -11.78
CA TYR A 414 5.25 -8.78 -11.49
C TYR A 414 6.78 -8.74 -11.62
N GLY A 415 7.30 -8.10 -12.68
CA GLY A 415 8.75 -7.93 -12.86
C GLY A 415 9.40 -7.10 -11.75
N GLY A 416 8.69 -6.11 -11.23
CA GLY A 416 9.15 -5.32 -10.08
C GLY A 416 9.19 -6.12 -8.78
N ALA A 417 8.19 -6.98 -8.53
CA ALA A 417 8.19 -7.89 -7.39
C ALA A 417 9.30 -8.93 -7.49
N GLN A 418 9.57 -9.47 -8.69
CA GLN A 418 10.72 -10.37 -8.92
C GLN A 418 12.05 -9.65 -8.62
N ALA A 419 12.20 -8.41 -9.05
CA ALA A 419 13.39 -7.60 -8.76
C ALA A 419 13.56 -7.39 -7.25
N GLN A 420 12.48 -7.09 -6.51
CA GLN A 420 12.52 -6.92 -5.05
C GLN A 420 12.87 -8.23 -4.33
N VAL A 421 12.33 -9.37 -4.78
CA VAL A 421 12.69 -10.70 -4.24
C VAL A 421 14.15 -11.01 -4.49
N ALA A 422 14.66 -10.72 -5.68
CA ALA A 422 16.09 -10.88 -6.01
C ALA A 422 16.95 -9.98 -5.11
N PHE A 423 16.53 -8.74 -4.88
CA PHE A 423 17.20 -7.79 -4.01
C PHE A 423 17.26 -8.29 -2.55
N LEU A 424 16.15 -8.83 -2.00
CA LEU A 424 16.14 -9.46 -0.68
C LEU A 424 17.09 -10.66 -0.59
N ARG A 425 17.11 -11.51 -1.61
CA ARG A 425 18.02 -12.68 -1.65
C ARG A 425 19.50 -12.25 -1.73
N GLN A 426 19.80 -11.20 -2.47
CA GLN A 426 21.14 -10.60 -2.53
C GLN A 426 21.61 -10.12 -1.15
N ALA A 427 20.70 -9.61 -0.32
CA ALA A 427 20.99 -9.23 1.07
C ALA A 427 21.19 -10.42 2.02
N GLY A 428 21.12 -11.65 1.54
CA GLY A 428 21.27 -12.87 2.33
C GLY A 428 19.97 -13.44 2.90
N ALA A 429 18.81 -12.93 2.49
CA ALA A 429 17.51 -13.51 2.86
C ALA A 429 17.34 -14.89 2.21
N ARG A 430 17.49 -15.97 3.01
CA ARG A 430 17.43 -17.36 2.50
C ARG A 430 16.01 -17.91 2.38
N ASN A 431 15.09 -17.41 3.21
CA ASN A 431 13.73 -17.94 3.35
C ASN A 431 12.71 -16.97 2.73
N VAL A 432 12.87 -16.64 1.44
CA VAL A 432 11.91 -15.82 0.68
C VAL A 432 11.26 -16.71 -0.36
N ALA A 433 9.97 -17.00 -0.16
CA ALA A 433 9.11 -17.71 -1.11
C ALA A 433 8.32 -16.69 -1.95
N LEU A 434 8.28 -16.89 -3.27
CA LEU A 434 7.42 -16.13 -4.19
C LEU A 434 6.35 -17.08 -4.74
N ALA A 435 5.09 -16.79 -4.44
CA ALA A 435 3.94 -17.42 -5.05
C ALA A 435 3.42 -16.53 -6.19
N THR A 436 3.50 -17.01 -7.42
CA THR A 436 2.93 -16.35 -8.59
C THR A 436 1.45 -16.72 -8.70
N ILE A 437 0.58 -15.70 -8.70
CA ILE A 437 -0.85 -15.91 -8.88
C ILE A 437 -1.20 -15.55 -10.33
N ARG A 438 -1.25 -16.58 -11.18
CA ARG A 438 -1.56 -16.40 -12.60
C ARG A 438 -2.95 -15.80 -12.75
N GLN A 439 -3.13 -14.94 -13.73
CA GLN A 439 -4.37 -14.20 -14.00
C GLN A 439 -4.85 -13.27 -12.87
N ALA A 440 -4.15 -13.13 -11.75
CA ALA A 440 -4.51 -12.18 -10.72
C ALA A 440 -3.92 -10.79 -11.01
N PRO A 441 -4.69 -9.73 -10.73
CA PRO A 441 -4.19 -8.36 -10.68
C PRO A 441 -3.64 -8.03 -9.29
N HIS A 442 -3.71 -6.78 -8.87
CA HIS A 442 -3.31 -6.27 -7.57
C HIS A 442 -4.18 -6.77 -6.41
N PHE A 443 -3.61 -6.88 -5.18
CA PHE A 443 -4.30 -7.21 -3.94
C PHE A 443 -4.88 -8.63 -3.94
N ILE A 444 -4.02 -9.63 -3.73
CA ILE A 444 -4.35 -11.07 -3.84
C ILE A 444 -5.40 -11.50 -2.80
N LEU A 445 -5.33 -11.01 -1.57
CA LEU A 445 -6.35 -11.27 -0.55
C LEU A 445 -7.77 -10.95 -1.06
N TRP A 446 -7.92 -9.89 -1.83
CA TRP A 446 -9.20 -9.45 -2.36
C TRP A 446 -9.54 -10.12 -3.69
N THR A 447 -8.59 -10.14 -4.65
CA THR A 447 -8.85 -10.55 -6.04
C THR A 447 -8.73 -12.04 -6.28
N ALA A 448 -7.98 -12.77 -5.44
CA ALA A 448 -7.77 -14.20 -5.53
C ALA A 448 -7.78 -14.88 -4.15
N PRO A 449 -8.88 -14.75 -3.35
CA PRO A 449 -8.93 -15.16 -1.94
C PRO A 449 -8.60 -16.64 -1.72
N ALA A 450 -8.97 -17.54 -2.62
CA ALA A 450 -8.64 -18.96 -2.50
C ALA A 450 -7.13 -19.23 -2.61
N CYS A 451 -6.44 -18.52 -3.54
CA CYS A 451 -4.99 -18.60 -3.67
C CYS A 451 -4.29 -18.00 -2.44
N PHE A 452 -4.82 -16.89 -1.91
CA PHE A 452 -4.33 -16.28 -0.68
C PHE A 452 -4.38 -17.26 0.48
N GLU A 453 -5.55 -17.83 0.75
CA GLU A 453 -5.78 -18.79 1.84
C GLU A 453 -4.84 -20.01 1.72
N GLN A 454 -4.75 -20.61 0.54
CA GLN A 454 -3.85 -21.75 0.29
C GLN A 454 -2.38 -21.40 0.57
N SER A 455 -1.91 -20.25 0.08
CA SER A 455 -0.50 -19.83 0.25
C SER A 455 -0.17 -19.54 1.71
N VAL A 456 -1.07 -18.86 2.42
CA VAL A 456 -0.90 -18.55 3.84
C VAL A 456 -0.89 -19.82 4.69
N HIS A 457 -1.81 -20.76 4.47
CA HIS A 457 -1.84 -22.02 5.20
C HIS A 457 -0.52 -22.80 5.07
N ARG A 458 -0.01 -22.92 3.84
CA ARG A 458 1.27 -23.59 3.59
C ARG A 458 2.43 -22.89 4.28
N PHE A 459 2.48 -21.56 4.20
CA PHE A 459 3.53 -20.75 4.81
C PHE A 459 3.53 -20.86 6.34
N VAL A 460 2.38 -20.70 6.98
CA VAL A 460 2.23 -20.81 8.44
C VAL A 460 2.56 -22.24 8.93
N ALA A 461 2.26 -23.26 8.13
CA ALA A 461 2.61 -24.66 8.40
C ALA A 461 4.09 -25.00 8.09
N GLY A 462 4.91 -24.05 7.63
CA GLY A 462 6.30 -24.30 7.24
C GLY A 462 6.47 -25.17 5.99
N GLN A 463 5.43 -25.26 5.15
CA GLN A 463 5.41 -26.05 3.93
C GLN A 463 5.84 -25.20 2.73
N ALA A 464 6.36 -25.85 1.67
CA ALA A 464 6.69 -25.17 0.43
C ALA A 464 5.44 -24.53 -0.20
N VAL A 465 5.52 -23.24 -0.51
CA VAL A 465 4.47 -22.50 -1.19
C VAL A 465 4.50 -22.82 -2.69
N GLN A 466 3.35 -22.79 -3.33
CA GLN A 466 3.17 -23.12 -4.75
C GLN A 466 2.48 -21.98 -5.48
N ASP A 467 2.74 -21.89 -6.78
CA ASP A 467 1.98 -21.02 -7.68
C ASP A 467 0.51 -21.41 -7.71
N CYS A 468 -0.34 -20.43 -7.96
CA CYS A 468 -1.79 -20.59 -8.05
C CYS A 468 -2.32 -19.85 -9.29
N ALA A 469 -3.56 -20.09 -9.67
CA ALA A 469 -4.23 -19.37 -10.75
C ALA A 469 -5.58 -18.86 -10.30
N LEU A 470 -5.85 -17.58 -10.56
CA LEU A 470 -7.20 -17.03 -10.45
C LEU A 470 -8.06 -17.70 -11.54
N LYS A 471 -9.17 -18.29 -11.13
CA LYS A 471 -10.21 -18.77 -12.05
C LYS A 471 -11.18 -17.62 -12.32
N LEU A 472 -11.30 -17.22 -13.58
CA LEU A 472 -12.20 -16.17 -14.06
C LEU A 472 -13.53 -16.75 -14.50
#